data_67a8acd1a9713daaef0fc000f697345b
#
_entry.id   67a8acd1a9713daaef0fc000f697345b
#
_cell.length_a   1.000
_cell.length_b   1.000
_cell.length_c   1.000
_cell.angle_alpha   90.00
_cell.angle_beta   90.00
_cell.angle_gamma   90.00
#
_symmetry.space_group_name_H-M   'P 1'
#
loop_
_entity.id
_entity.type
_entity.pdbx_description
1 polymer ?
#
loop_
_entity_poly.entity_id
_entity_poly.type
_entity_poly.pdbx_seq_one_letter_code
_entity_poly.pdbx_strand_id
1 'polypeptide(L)'
;VSLVLIVEDEAQIARAMQINLHAHGYQALTVSNGADALKAAAKHPVDIVVLDLGLPDMDGVGVIRGIRGWSGMPIIVLSARHGSEDKVEALDAGADDYVTKPFGLDELLARLRAASRRAGPRDEAPTLETADFVVDLAGKKITKDGGEVRLTPTEWSILELLVRNAGKLVSQQQILTQVWGQAYAKETQYLRVYIAQLRRKLESDPSAPRHLHTEAGMGYRFDP
;
A
#
# COMPACT_ATOMS: atom_id res chain seq x y z
N VAL A 1 16.58 1.55 -12.17
CA VAL A 1 15.83 2.85 -12.15
C VAL A 1 14.36 2.49 -12.15
N SER A 2 13.62 2.93 -11.10
CA SER A 2 12.20 2.60 -10.98
C SER A 2 11.34 3.42 -11.93
N LEU A 3 10.38 2.77 -12.59
CA LEU A 3 9.40 3.38 -13.46
C LEU A 3 8.13 3.77 -12.67
N VAL A 4 7.83 5.05 -12.63
CA VAL A 4 6.62 5.61 -11.98
C VAL A 4 5.59 5.93 -13.06
N LEU A 5 4.38 5.39 -12.95
CA LEU A 5 3.24 5.78 -13.75
C LEU A 5 2.51 6.94 -13.05
N ILE A 6 2.47 8.10 -13.66
CA ILE A 6 1.72 9.27 -13.19
C ILE A 6 0.39 9.31 -13.93
N VAL A 7 -0.70 9.26 -13.19
CA VAL A 7 -2.08 9.37 -13.69
C VAL A 7 -2.65 10.69 -13.17
N GLU A 8 -2.66 11.70 -14.03
CA GLU A 8 -3.02 13.08 -13.69
C GLU A 8 -3.56 13.78 -14.95
N ASP A 9 -4.75 14.31 -14.88
CA ASP A 9 -5.42 14.98 -16.01
C ASP A 9 -4.94 16.43 -16.20
N GLU A 10 -4.47 17.09 -15.13
CA GLU A 10 -3.87 18.40 -15.23
C GLU A 10 -2.44 18.34 -15.80
N ALA A 11 -2.29 18.65 -17.09
CA ALA A 11 -1.01 18.53 -17.81
C ALA A 11 0.15 19.30 -17.15
N GLN A 12 -0.12 20.41 -16.46
CA GLN A 12 0.91 21.19 -15.77
C GLN A 12 1.44 20.45 -14.55
N ILE A 13 0.57 19.83 -13.75
CA ILE A 13 0.92 19.03 -12.58
C ILE A 13 1.69 17.78 -13.02
N ALA A 14 1.15 17.06 -14.01
CA ALA A 14 1.80 15.86 -14.57
C ALA A 14 3.22 16.16 -15.06
N ARG A 15 3.41 17.26 -15.82
CA ARG A 15 4.71 17.67 -16.32
C ARG A 15 5.67 18.07 -15.19
N ALA A 16 5.20 18.83 -14.20
CA ALA A 16 6.00 19.20 -13.04
C ALA A 16 6.49 17.98 -12.28
N MET A 17 5.60 17.02 -12.00
CA MET A 17 5.97 15.75 -11.37
C MET A 17 6.98 14.97 -12.20
N GLN A 18 6.77 14.84 -13.52
CA GLN A 18 7.66 14.12 -14.41
C GLN A 18 9.08 14.69 -14.37
N ILE A 19 9.24 16.01 -14.51
CA ILE A 19 10.55 16.69 -14.48
C ILE A 19 11.26 16.42 -13.14
N ASN A 20 10.52 16.57 -12.03
CA ASN A 20 11.10 16.41 -10.70
C ASN A 20 11.47 14.95 -10.41
N LEU A 21 10.65 13.98 -10.83
CA LEU A 21 10.98 12.55 -10.69
C LEU A 21 12.22 12.18 -11.49
N HIS A 22 12.35 12.67 -12.73
CA HIS A 22 13.56 12.46 -13.52
C HIS A 22 14.81 13.04 -12.83
N ALA A 23 14.73 14.24 -12.26
CA ALA A 23 15.84 14.86 -11.52
C ALA A 23 16.29 14.03 -10.31
N HIS A 24 15.39 13.19 -9.76
CA HIS A 24 15.66 12.31 -8.62
C HIS A 24 15.91 10.84 -9.02
N GLY A 25 16.18 10.57 -10.29
CA GLY A 25 16.61 9.26 -10.77
C GLY A 25 15.47 8.26 -11.03
N TYR A 26 14.22 8.71 -11.10
CA TYR A 26 13.09 7.89 -11.53
C TYR A 26 12.85 8.03 -13.04
N GLN A 27 12.35 6.98 -13.68
CA GLN A 27 11.66 7.11 -14.95
C GLN A 27 10.20 7.40 -14.70
N ALA A 28 9.57 8.23 -15.55
CA ALA A 28 8.17 8.59 -15.37
C ALA A 28 7.41 8.49 -16.69
N LEU A 29 6.30 7.76 -16.68
CA LEU A 29 5.31 7.68 -17.74
C LEU A 29 4.07 8.44 -17.28
N THR A 30 3.51 9.32 -18.12
CA THR A 30 2.33 10.12 -17.79
C THR A 30 1.14 9.70 -18.65
N VAL A 31 -0.03 9.60 -18.04
CA VAL A 31 -1.33 9.41 -18.69
C VAL A 31 -2.36 10.32 -18.01
N SER A 32 -3.40 10.72 -18.75
CA SER A 32 -4.35 11.73 -18.31
C SER A 32 -5.74 11.18 -17.95
N ASN A 33 -5.92 9.86 -17.97
CA ASN A 33 -7.21 9.23 -17.71
C ASN A 33 -7.05 7.80 -17.20
N GLY A 34 -8.10 7.26 -16.59
CA GLY A 34 -8.07 5.95 -15.94
C GLY A 34 -7.98 4.78 -16.90
N ALA A 35 -8.62 4.86 -18.07
CA ALA A 35 -8.57 3.81 -19.08
C ALA A 35 -7.15 3.60 -19.62
N ASP A 36 -6.43 4.69 -19.86
CA ASP A 36 -5.03 4.62 -20.30
C ASP A 36 -4.09 4.25 -19.16
N ALA A 37 -4.44 4.60 -17.91
CA ALA A 37 -3.70 4.14 -16.73
C ALA A 37 -3.71 2.61 -16.60
N LEU A 38 -4.87 1.97 -16.73
CA LEU A 38 -5.00 0.51 -16.69
C LEU A 38 -4.21 -0.16 -17.82
N LYS A 39 -4.30 0.37 -19.05
CA LYS A 39 -3.52 -0.13 -20.20
C LYS A 39 -2.02 0.04 -19.99
N ALA A 40 -1.58 1.21 -19.53
CA ALA A 40 -0.16 1.50 -19.30
C ALA A 40 0.42 0.63 -18.20
N ALA A 41 -0.30 0.47 -17.08
CA ALA A 41 0.10 -0.39 -15.98
C ALA A 41 0.23 -1.87 -16.38
N ALA A 42 -0.62 -2.34 -17.31
CA ALA A 42 -0.53 -3.71 -17.82
C ALA A 42 0.57 -3.91 -18.88
N LYS A 43 0.87 -2.87 -19.67
CA LYS A 43 1.81 -2.96 -20.81
C LYS A 43 3.27 -2.72 -20.42
N HIS A 44 3.50 -1.88 -19.42
CA HIS A 44 4.85 -1.46 -19.01
C HIS A 44 5.23 -2.06 -17.64
N PRO A 45 6.53 -2.27 -17.38
CA PRO A 45 7.01 -2.75 -16.08
C PRO A 45 6.98 -1.61 -15.04
N VAL A 46 5.77 -1.17 -14.70
CA VAL A 46 5.56 -0.10 -13.73
C VAL A 46 5.86 -0.60 -12.31
N ASP A 47 6.74 0.11 -11.61
CA ASP A 47 7.10 -0.20 -10.23
C ASP A 47 6.18 0.48 -9.22
N ILE A 48 5.68 1.69 -9.53
CA ILE A 48 4.83 2.49 -8.63
C ILE A 48 3.84 3.28 -9.47
N VAL A 49 2.60 3.40 -8.99
CA VAL A 49 1.58 4.28 -9.57
C VAL A 49 1.37 5.48 -8.64
N VAL A 50 1.36 6.68 -9.22
CA VAL A 50 0.91 7.92 -8.58
C VAL A 50 -0.38 8.32 -9.27
N LEU A 51 -1.49 8.37 -8.54
CA LEU A 51 -2.85 8.41 -9.10
C LEU A 51 -3.66 9.57 -8.52
N ASP A 52 -4.14 10.46 -9.38
CA ASP A 52 -5.26 11.35 -9.00
C ASP A 52 -6.58 10.59 -9.01
N LEU A 53 -7.45 10.89 -8.05
CA LEU A 53 -8.81 10.34 -8.02
C LEU A 53 -9.77 11.08 -8.94
N GLY A 54 -9.51 12.36 -9.24
CA GLY A 54 -10.39 13.22 -10.02
C GLY A 54 -10.21 13.08 -11.53
N LEU A 55 -10.21 11.87 -12.06
CA LEU A 55 -10.00 11.64 -13.50
C LEU A 55 -11.27 11.93 -14.32
N PRO A 56 -11.11 12.32 -15.61
CA PRO A 56 -12.22 12.75 -16.44
C PRO A 56 -13.14 11.62 -16.93
N ASP A 57 -12.64 10.37 -16.96
CA ASP A 57 -13.34 9.23 -17.57
C ASP A 57 -13.89 8.25 -16.53
N MET A 58 -13.26 8.13 -15.37
CA MET A 58 -13.70 7.26 -14.28
C MET A 58 -13.17 7.73 -12.94
N ASP A 59 -13.79 7.31 -11.83
CA ASP A 59 -13.24 7.55 -10.50
C ASP A 59 -11.93 6.78 -10.32
N GLY A 60 -10.89 7.44 -9.77
CA GLY A 60 -9.60 6.83 -9.51
C GLY A 60 -9.67 5.60 -8.60
N VAL A 61 -10.67 5.49 -7.73
CA VAL A 61 -10.95 4.28 -6.93
C VAL A 61 -11.21 3.08 -7.85
N GLY A 62 -11.87 3.28 -9.00
CA GLY A 62 -12.05 2.25 -10.02
C GLY A 62 -10.72 1.79 -10.63
N VAL A 63 -9.77 2.72 -10.85
CA VAL A 63 -8.42 2.39 -11.33
C VAL A 63 -7.67 1.56 -10.29
N ILE A 64 -7.75 1.91 -9.00
CA ILE A 64 -7.14 1.14 -7.91
C ILE A 64 -7.66 -0.30 -7.93
N ARG A 65 -8.98 -0.48 -7.92
CA ARG A 65 -9.60 -1.82 -7.95
C ARG A 65 -9.21 -2.61 -9.20
N GLY A 66 -9.15 -1.94 -10.36
CA GLY A 66 -8.71 -2.55 -11.62
C GLY A 66 -7.28 -3.09 -11.53
N ILE A 67 -6.32 -2.30 -11.06
CA ILE A 67 -4.93 -2.72 -10.88
C ILE A 67 -4.84 -3.85 -9.84
N ARG A 68 -5.56 -3.75 -8.73
CA ARG A 68 -5.55 -4.76 -7.66
C ARG A 68 -6.10 -6.12 -8.09
N GLY A 69 -6.90 -6.16 -9.15
CA GLY A 69 -7.36 -7.42 -9.73
C GLY A 69 -6.22 -8.32 -10.23
N TRP A 70 -5.06 -7.76 -10.56
CA TRP A 70 -3.95 -8.52 -11.15
C TRP A 70 -2.55 -8.15 -10.64
N SER A 71 -2.39 -7.04 -9.89
CA SER A 71 -1.08 -6.58 -9.42
C SER A 71 -1.10 -6.03 -8.00
N GLY A 72 -0.03 -6.32 -7.25
CA GLY A 72 0.28 -5.75 -5.94
C GLY A 72 1.20 -4.52 -6.01
N MET A 73 1.45 -3.92 -7.19
CA MET A 73 2.33 -2.76 -7.30
C MET A 73 1.86 -1.61 -6.39
N PRO A 74 2.78 -0.85 -5.76
CA PRO A 74 2.41 0.28 -4.90
C PRO A 74 1.60 1.33 -5.65
N ILE A 75 0.51 1.81 -5.00
CA ILE A 75 -0.32 2.90 -5.50
C ILE A 75 -0.36 4.01 -4.45
N ILE A 76 0.13 5.20 -4.82
CA ILE A 76 0.07 6.42 -4.02
C ILE A 76 -1.00 7.31 -4.63
N VAL A 77 -2.04 7.62 -3.86
CA VAL A 77 -3.12 8.52 -4.30
C VAL A 77 -2.72 9.96 -4.05
N LEU A 78 -2.93 10.83 -5.04
CA LEU A 78 -2.91 12.29 -4.91
C LEU A 78 -4.33 12.81 -5.10
N SER A 79 -4.87 13.57 -4.17
CA SER A 79 -6.24 14.05 -4.33
C SER A 79 -6.49 15.38 -3.64
N ALA A 80 -7.32 16.23 -4.25
CA ALA A 80 -7.87 17.43 -3.63
C ALA A 80 -8.99 17.13 -2.62
N ARG A 81 -9.46 15.87 -2.55
CA ARG A 81 -10.49 15.46 -1.59
C ARG A 81 -9.87 15.37 -0.19
N HIS A 82 -10.38 16.15 0.75
CA HIS A 82 -9.88 16.24 2.12
C HIS A 82 -10.70 15.41 3.12
N GLY A 83 -11.79 14.76 2.66
CA GLY A 83 -12.67 13.96 3.49
C GLY A 83 -11.96 12.72 4.06
N SER A 84 -12.22 12.41 5.33
CA SER A 84 -11.76 11.16 5.93
C SER A 84 -12.36 9.94 5.23
N GLU A 85 -13.59 10.07 4.72
CA GLU A 85 -14.30 9.01 4.00
C GLU A 85 -13.64 8.67 2.66
N ASP A 86 -13.30 9.68 1.84
CA ASP A 86 -12.58 9.49 0.58
C ASP A 86 -11.23 8.79 0.78
N LYS A 87 -10.53 9.17 1.84
CA LYS A 87 -9.25 8.58 2.20
C LYS A 87 -9.40 7.10 2.59
N VAL A 88 -10.39 6.80 3.41
CA VAL A 88 -10.71 5.42 3.81
C VAL A 88 -11.13 4.60 2.61
N GLU A 89 -11.98 5.14 1.72
CA GLU A 89 -12.42 4.44 0.51
C GLU A 89 -11.25 4.08 -0.41
N ALA A 90 -10.32 5.02 -0.67
CA ALA A 90 -9.15 4.76 -1.49
C ALA A 90 -8.24 3.70 -0.88
N LEU A 91 -8.01 3.75 0.44
CA LEU A 91 -7.21 2.76 1.16
C LEU A 91 -7.91 1.39 1.19
N ASP A 92 -9.22 1.35 1.39
CA ASP A 92 -10.03 0.12 1.34
C ASP A 92 -10.04 -0.51 -0.07
N ALA A 93 -10.01 0.32 -1.11
CA ALA A 93 -9.85 -0.14 -2.49
C ALA A 93 -8.47 -0.73 -2.77
N GLY A 94 -7.49 -0.51 -1.88
CA GLY A 94 -6.14 -1.08 -1.95
C GLY A 94 -5.04 -0.07 -2.25
N ALA A 95 -5.26 1.25 -2.12
CA ALA A 95 -4.17 2.21 -2.16
C ALA A 95 -3.18 1.97 -1.01
N ASP A 96 -1.89 2.21 -1.26
CA ASP A 96 -0.82 2.03 -0.27
C ASP A 96 -0.54 3.30 0.52
N ASP A 97 -0.91 4.44 -0.04
CA ASP A 97 -0.74 5.75 0.59
C ASP A 97 -1.70 6.78 -0.03
N TYR A 98 -1.93 7.87 0.71
CA TYR A 98 -2.82 8.94 0.29
C TYR A 98 -2.22 10.30 0.64
N VAL A 99 -2.08 11.17 -0.35
CA VAL A 99 -1.53 12.52 -0.22
C VAL A 99 -2.60 13.53 -0.64
N THR A 100 -2.87 14.50 0.21
CA THR A 100 -3.79 15.59 -0.12
C THR A 100 -3.10 16.70 -0.91
N LYS A 101 -3.73 17.19 -1.96
CA LYS A 101 -3.32 18.39 -2.70
C LYS A 101 -3.73 19.64 -1.89
N PRO A 102 -2.89 20.71 -1.79
CA PRO A 102 -1.54 20.81 -2.34
C PRO A 102 -0.51 20.04 -1.51
N PHE A 103 0.45 19.40 -2.16
CA PHE A 103 1.51 18.63 -1.51
C PHE A 103 2.91 19.17 -1.84
N GLY A 104 3.84 18.94 -0.95
CA GLY A 104 5.26 19.23 -1.18
C GLY A 104 5.91 18.11 -2.03
N LEU A 105 6.81 18.49 -2.94
CA LEU A 105 7.56 17.52 -3.72
C LEU A 105 8.38 16.58 -2.84
N ASP A 106 9.03 17.11 -1.80
CA ASP A 106 9.83 16.33 -0.85
C ASP A 106 8.98 15.26 -0.15
N GLU A 107 7.72 15.59 0.15
CA GLU A 107 6.75 14.64 0.70
C GLU A 107 6.47 13.50 -0.27
N LEU A 108 6.14 13.81 -1.52
CA LEU A 108 5.90 12.79 -2.55
C LEU A 108 7.12 11.90 -2.76
N LEU A 109 8.32 12.47 -2.85
CA LEU A 109 9.57 11.73 -2.99
C LEU A 109 9.86 10.83 -1.78
N ALA A 110 9.55 11.29 -0.56
CA ALA A 110 9.71 10.47 0.64
C ALA A 110 8.77 9.25 0.60
N ARG A 111 7.53 9.44 0.13
CA ARG A 111 6.54 8.37 -0.02
C ARG A 111 6.93 7.37 -1.12
N LEU A 112 7.42 7.85 -2.26
CA LEU A 112 7.94 7.01 -3.33
C LEU A 112 9.12 6.16 -2.85
N ARG A 113 10.08 6.76 -2.10
CA ARG A 113 11.18 5.99 -1.50
C ARG A 113 10.67 4.93 -0.52
N ALA A 114 9.65 5.24 0.29
CA ALA A 114 9.05 4.28 1.21
C ALA A 114 8.37 3.13 0.45
N ALA A 115 7.63 3.42 -0.62
CA ALA A 115 7.00 2.43 -1.48
C ALA A 115 8.03 1.53 -2.18
N SER A 116 9.12 2.11 -2.73
CA SER A 116 10.19 1.35 -3.39
C SER A 116 10.92 0.38 -2.46
N ARG A 117 11.16 0.75 -1.19
CA ARG A 117 11.79 -0.15 -0.21
C ARG A 117 10.97 -1.39 0.10
N ARG A 118 9.64 -1.32 -0.01
CA ARG A 118 8.75 -2.46 0.23
C ARG A 118 8.84 -3.54 -0.86
N ALA A 119 9.35 -3.19 -2.03
CA ALA A 119 9.48 -4.08 -3.19
C ALA A 119 10.85 -4.81 -3.29
N GLY A 120 11.82 -4.55 -2.41
CA GLY A 120 13.20 -5.07 -2.48
C GLY A 120 13.40 -6.50 -1.95
N PRO A 121 14.53 -7.20 -2.31
CA PRO A 121 14.85 -8.55 -1.84
C PRO A 121 15.23 -8.60 -0.36
N ARG A 122 14.97 -9.74 0.29
CA ARG A 122 15.16 -9.96 1.74
C ARG A 122 15.92 -11.24 2.06
N ASP A 123 16.66 -11.18 3.19
CA ASP A 123 17.38 -12.30 3.79
C ASP A 123 16.43 -13.43 4.22
N GLU A 124 16.97 -14.65 4.30
CA GLU A 124 16.26 -15.88 4.64
C GLU A 124 15.40 -15.74 5.91
N ALA A 125 14.11 -15.74 5.74
CA ALA A 125 13.15 -15.67 6.83
C ALA A 125 12.35 -16.97 6.90
N PRO A 126 12.06 -17.50 8.11
CA PRO A 126 11.41 -18.79 8.27
C PRO A 126 9.95 -18.74 7.76
N THR A 127 9.51 -19.89 7.27
CA THR A 127 8.09 -20.17 7.06
C THR A 127 7.39 -20.27 8.41
N LEU A 128 6.31 -19.54 8.62
CA LEU A 128 5.50 -19.63 9.84
C LEU A 128 4.18 -20.32 9.51
N GLU A 129 3.92 -21.42 10.18
CA GLU A 129 2.68 -22.16 10.07
C GLU A 129 1.77 -21.81 11.26
N THR A 130 0.53 -21.44 10.95
CA THR A 130 -0.54 -21.19 11.92
C THR A 130 -1.65 -22.23 11.76
N ALA A 131 -2.68 -22.16 12.60
CA ALA A 131 -3.82 -23.06 12.47
C ALA A 131 -4.65 -22.81 11.20
N ASP A 132 -4.66 -21.58 10.67
CA ASP A 132 -5.54 -21.15 9.59
C ASP A 132 -4.80 -20.86 8.27
N PHE A 133 -3.49 -20.55 8.31
CA PHE A 133 -2.71 -20.20 7.12
C PHE A 133 -1.19 -20.39 7.33
N VAL A 134 -0.46 -20.46 6.24
CA VAL A 134 1.00 -20.56 6.22
C VAL A 134 1.58 -19.29 5.61
N VAL A 135 2.56 -18.67 6.29
CA VAL A 135 3.28 -17.47 5.81
C VAL A 135 4.71 -17.85 5.44
N ASP A 136 5.04 -17.77 4.18
CA ASP A 136 6.43 -17.82 3.69
C ASP A 136 6.95 -16.38 3.55
N LEU A 137 7.73 -15.94 4.54
CA LEU A 137 8.29 -14.60 4.54
C LEU A 137 9.36 -14.41 3.46
N ALA A 138 10.12 -15.45 3.12
CA ALA A 138 11.16 -15.40 2.09
C ALA A 138 10.54 -15.30 0.69
N GLY A 139 9.59 -16.19 0.39
CA GLY A 139 8.88 -16.21 -0.89
C GLY A 139 7.80 -15.13 -1.02
N LYS A 140 7.51 -14.39 0.05
CA LYS A 140 6.37 -13.44 0.14
C LYS A 140 5.05 -14.07 -0.30
N LYS A 141 4.77 -15.26 0.22
CA LYS A 141 3.56 -16.02 -0.07
C LYS A 141 2.77 -16.34 1.18
N ILE A 142 1.47 -16.35 1.04
CA ILE A 142 0.55 -16.84 2.07
C ILE A 142 -0.33 -17.88 1.42
N THR A 143 -0.47 -19.01 2.08
CA THR A 143 -1.37 -20.08 1.66
C THR A 143 -2.44 -20.27 2.73
N LYS A 144 -3.69 -20.20 2.35
CA LYS A 144 -4.87 -20.47 3.20
C LYS A 144 -5.82 -21.38 2.44
N ASP A 145 -6.32 -22.41 3.09
CA ASP A 145 -7.26 -23.39 2.49
C ASP A 145 -6.77 -23.97 1.15
N GLY A 146 -5.45 -24.18 1.02
CA GLY A 146 -4.80 -24.67 -0.21
C GLY A 146 -4.68 -23.65 -1.34
N GLY A 147 -5.15 -22.40 -1.14
CA GLY A 147 -5.06 -21.30 -2.11
C GLY A 147 -4.06 -20.22 -1.70
N GLU A 148 -3.50 -19.50 -2.69
CA GLU A 148 -2.62 -18.35 -2.43
C GLU A 148 -3.45 -17.11 -2.10
N VAL A 149 -3.14 -16.46 -0.96
CA VAL A 149 -3.73 -15.19 -0.55
C VAL A 149 -2.86 -14.03 -1.01
N ARG A 150 -3.42 -13.15 -1.84
CA ARG A 150 -2.70 -11.97 -2.33
C ARG A 150 -2.81 -10.80 -1.37
N LEU A 151 -1.65 -10.31 -0.94
CA LEU A 151 -1.53 -9.07 -0.17
C LEU A 151 -0.93 -7.94 -1.01
N THR A 152 -1.37 -6.72 -0.74
CA THR A 152 -0.68 -5.52 -1.26
C THR A 152 0.68 -5.37 -0.57
N PRO A 153 1.61 -4.57 -1.13
CA PRO A 153 2.92 -4.34 -0.50
C PRO A 153 2.82 -3.79 0.93
N THR A 154 1.84 -2.93 1.21
CA THR A 154 1.64 -2.36 2.54
C THR A 154 1.06 -3.38 3.53
N GLU A 155 0.04 -4.14 3.13
CA GLU A 155 -0.49 -5.25 3.93
C GLU A 155 0.62 -6.24 4.27
N TRP A 156 1.46 -6.57 3.27
CA TRP A 156 2.60 -7.45 3.47
C TRP A 156 3.60 -6.89 4.49
N SER A 157 3.96 -5.61 4.38
CA SER A 157 4.91 -4.97 5.30
C SER A 157 4.41 -4.95 6.74
N ILE A 158 3.11 -4.72 6.94
CA ILE A 158 2.49 -4.79 8.27
C ILE A 158 2.52 -6.22 8.80
N LEU A 159 2.06 -7.19 8.01
CA LEU A 159 2.02 -8.59 8.42
C LEU A 159 3.43 -9.11 8.77
N GLU A 160 4.41 -8.87 7.92
CA GLU A 160 5.79 -9.29 8.17
C GLU A 160 6.35 -8.70 9.46
N LEU A 161 6.09 -7.41 9.72
CA LEU A 161 6.53 -6.79 10.98
C LEU A 161 5.89 -7.47 12.18
N LEU A 162 4.59 -7.79 12.11
CA LEU A 162 3.87 -8.46 13.19
C LEU A 162 4.34 -9.90 13.36
N VAL A 163 4.51 -10.65 12.27
CA VAL A 163 5.00 -12.05 12.28
C VAL A 163 6.43 -12.15 12.84
N ARG A 164 7.32 -11.22 12.45
CA ARG A 164 8.70 -11.17 13.03
C ARG A 164 8.71 -10.84 14.52
N ASN A 165 7.64 -10.27 15.03
CA ASN A 165 7.44 -9.98 16.45
C ASN A 165 6.34 -10.85 17.08
N ALA A 166 6.13 -12.08 16.58
CA ALA A 166 5.09 -12.97 17.06
C ALA A 166 5.08 -13.10 18.58
N GLY A 167 3.90 -13.07 19.17
CA GLY A 167 3.67 -13.10 20.62
C GLY A 167 3.97 -11.78 21.35
N LYS A 168 4.50 -10.76 20.65
CA LYS A 168 4.85 -9.46 21.26
C LYS A 168 3.91 -8.36 20.78
N LEU A 169 3.66 -7.39 21.67
CA LEU A 169 2.95 -6.16 21.31
C LEU A 169 3.86 -5.29 20.41
N VAL A 170 3.34 -4.92 19.25
CA VAL A 170 3.95 -3.91 18.38
C VAL A 170 3.09 -2.65 18.45
N SER A 171 3.68 -1.54 18.89
CA SER A 171 2.92 -0.30 19.06
C SER A 171 2.47 0.29 17.73
N GLN A 172 1.33 1.02 17.75
CA GLN A 172 0.83 1.73 16.55
C GLN A 172 1.90 2.63 15.94
N GLN A 173 2.60 3.39 16.79
CA GLN A 173 3.68 4.28 16.34
C GLN A 173 4.82 3.50 15.67
N GLN A 174 5.21 2.36 16.22
CA GLN A 174 6.27 1.53 15.65
C GLN A 174 5.87 1.01 14.26
N ILE A 175 4.64 0.51 14.10
CA ILE A 175 4.14 0.04 12.80
C ILE A 175 4.12 1.19 11.80
N LEU A 176 3.52 2.33 12.17
CA LEU A 176 3.44 3.51 11.31
C LEU A 176 4.82 3.99 10.85
N THR A 177 5.75 4.11 11.80
CA THR A 177 7.11 4.58 11.51
C THR A 177 7.88 3.60 10.61
N GLN A 178 7.76 2.30 10.82
CA GLN A 178 8.50 1.31 10.02
C GLN A 178 7.89 1.12 8.64
N VAL A 179 6.57 1.17 8.53
CA VAL A 179 5.88 0.94 7.26
C VAL A 179 5.84 2.21 6.41
N TRP A 180 5.52 3.36 6.99
CA TRP A 180 5.35 4.62 6.23
C TRP A 180 6.43 5.66 6.50
N GLY A 181 7.13 5.59 7.62
CA GLY A 181 8.15 6.54 8.02
C GLY A 181 7.70 7.48 9.16
N GLN A 182 8.65 8.25 9.69
CA GLN A 182 8.45 9.11 10.88
C GLN A 182 7.30 10.13 10.74
N ALA A 183 7.05 10.62 9.53
CA ALA A 183 5.98 11.61 9.27
C ALA A 183 4.58 11.08 9.61
N TYR A 184 4.41 9.75 9.62
CA TYR A 184 3.11 9.08 9.83
C TYR A 184 2.85 8.61 11.26
N ALA A 185 3.74 8.88 12.19
CA ALA A 185 3.67 8.36 13.56
C ALA A 185 2.32 8.61 14.29
N LYS A 186 1.49 9.54 13.78
CA LYS A 186 0.19 9.93 14.37
C LYS A 186 -1.03 9.45 13.55
N GLU A 187 -0.82 8.87 12.35
CA GLU A 187 -1.89 8.50 11.41
C GLU A 187 -2.52 7.13 11.73
N THR A 188 -3.00 6.95 12.96
CA THR A 188 -3.49 5.65 13.47
C THR A 188 -4.69 5.09 12.72
N GLN A 189 -5.47 5.94 12.03
CA GLN A 189 -6.61 5.53 11.22
C GLN A 189 -6.19 4.62 10.03
N TYR A 190 -4.98 4.83 9.46
CA TYR A 190 -4.45 3.97 8.42
C TYR A 190 -4.33 2.52 8.88
N LEU A 191 -3.78 2.30 10.07
CA LEU A 191 -3.58 0.96 10.61
C LEU A 191 -4.88 0.20 10.77
N ARG A 192 -5.96 0.88 11.21
CA ARG A 192 -7.26 0.24 11.40
C ARG A 192 -7.79 -0.34 10.09
N VAL A 193 -7.65 0.41 8.99
CA VAL A 193 -8.07 -0.04 7.66
C VAL A 193 -7.28 -1.28 7.24
N TYR A 194 -5.95 -1.21 7.29
CA TYR A 194 -5.10 -2.34 6.85
C TYR A 194 -5.23 -3.58 7.73
N ILE A 195 -5.34 -3.41 9.05
CA ILE A 195 -5.59 -4.55 9.95
C ILE A 195 -6.96 -5.19 9.68
N ALA A 196 -7.98 -4.39 9.38
CA ALA A 196 -9.29 -4.93 8.98
C ALA A 196 -9.21 -5.69 7.65
N GLN A 197 -8.43 -5.20 6.67
CA GLN A 197 -8.18 -5.89 5.40
C GLN A 197 -7.43 -7.21 5.61
N LEU A 198 -6.37 -7.19 6.40
CA LEU A 198 -5.61 -8.40 6.75
C LEU A 198 -6.49 -9.45 7.42
N ARG A 199 -7.32 -9.05 8.38
CA ARG A 199 -8.28 -9.95 9.03
C ARG A 199 -9.26 -10.56 8.03
N ARG A 200 -9.83 -9.76 7.14
CA ARG A 200 -10.75 -10.27 6.09
C ARG A 200 -10.09 -11.33 5.18
N LYS A 201 -8.78 -11.23 4.96
CA LYS A 201 -8.04 -12.16 4.10
C LYS A 201 -7.54 -13.39 4.83
N LEU A 202 -7.14 -13.24 6.09
CA LEU A 202 -6.38 -14.26 6.82
C LEU A 202 -7.21 -14.98 7.89
N GLU A 203 -8.03 -14.24 8.64
CA GLU A 203 -8.82 -14.83 9.73
C GLU A 203 -10.03 -15.62 9.20
N SER A 204 -10.41 -16.64 9.92
CA SER A 204 -11.64 -17.38 9.65
C SER A 204 -12.88 -16.57 10.06
N ASP A 205 -12.78 -15.79 11.16
CA ASP A 205 -13.75 -14.79 11.57
C ASP A 205 -13.02 -13.44 11.82
N PRO A 206 -13.16 -12.46 10.90
CA PRO A 206 -12.54 -11.14 11.06
C PRO A 206 -13.00 -10.37 12.30
N SER A 207 -14.20 -10.67 12.84
CA SER A 207 -14.75 -10.01 14.02
C SER A 207 -14.23 -10.60 15.34
N ALA A 208 -13.80 -11.86 15.30
CA ALA A 208 -13.21 -12.58 16.42
C ALA A 208 -11.82 -13.15 16.02
N PRO A 209 -10.83 -12.28 15.75
CA PRO A 209 -9.55 -12.68 15.19
C PRO A 209 -8.76 -13.57 16.15
N ARG A 210 -8.17 -14.65 15.62
CA ARG A 210 -7.36 -15.61 16.39
C ARG A 210 -5.87 -15.27 16.33
N HIS A 211 -5.43 -14.60 15.27
CA HIS A 211 -4.02 -14.32 15.00
C HIS A 211 -3.68 -12.83 15.11
N LEU A 212 -4.53 -11.95 14.58
CA LEU A 212 -4.28 -10.51 14.54
C LEU A 212 -5.07 -9.77 15.63
N HIS A 213 -4.49 -9.68 16.83
CA HIS A 213 -5.14 -9.07 17.99
C HIS A 213 -4.96 -7.55 18.02
N THR A 214 -5.97 -6.84 18.55
CA THR A 214 -5.89 -5.41 18.86
C THR A 214 -5.72 -5.23 20.35
N GLU A 215 -4.63 -4.60 20.78
CA GLU A 215 -4.43 -4.14 22.13
C GLU A 215 -4.87 -2.67 22.22
N ALA A 216 -6.02 -2.44 22.81
CA ALA A 216 -6.69 -1.13 22.78
C ALA A 216 -5.80 0.02 23.24
N GLY A 217 -5.66 1.05 22.41
CA GLY A 217 -4.82 2.23 22.68
C GLY A 217 -3.30 1.99 22.56
N MET A 218 -2.84 0.75 22.46
CA MET A 218 -1.40 0.41 22.46
C MET A 218 -0.90 -0.02 21.07
N GLY A 219 -1.52 -0.99 20.43
CA GLY A 219 -1.03 -1.51 19.16
C GLY A 219 -1.69 -2.81 18.75
N TYR A 220 -0.88 -3.66 18.13
CA TYR A 220 -1.32 -4.94 17.61
C TYR A 220 -0.34 -6.05 17.97
N ARG A 221 -0.86 -7.27 18.12
CA ARG A 221 -0.08 -8.48 18.38
C ARG A 221 -0.49 -9.55 17.39
N PHE A 222 0.49 -10.30 16.93
CA PHE A 222 0.29 -11.50 16.12
C PHE A 222 0.58 -12.73 16.96
N ASP A 223 -0.41 -13.63 17.08
CA ASP A 223 -0.25 -14.93 17.73
C ASP A 223 -0.36 -16.03 16.65
N PRO A 224 0.65 -16.93 16.53
CA PRO A 224 0.66 -18.01 15.54
C PRO A 224 -0.46 -19.04 15.67
#